data_b19b1a98af07890ff56f1611fc54ed4a
#
_entry.id   b19b1a98af07890ff56f1611fc54ed4a
#
_cell.length_a   1.000
_cell.length_b   1.000
_cell.length_c   1.000
_cell.angle_alpha   90.00
_cell.angle_beta   90.00
_cell.angle_gamma   90.00
#
_symmetry.space_group_name_H-M   'P 1'
#
loop_
_entity.id
_entity.type
_entity.pdbx_description
1 polymer ?
#
loop_
_entity_poly.entity_id
_entity_poly.type
_entity_poly.pdbx_seq_one_letter_code
_entity_poly.pdbx_strand_id
1 'polypeptide(L)'
;MRKHLLWASATLALVIAACGGSTPTSQATPTSSCANAGAAHHAYVVVQHLSGATLQKCVGFAGDTINGEALMVQSGVEYQAQTFSFGKAVCQVDNEPTTYPKCFPDNKPYWSLFFETGGAWASAANGYTTVNLHDKEALGWHYVQATDPSPAPPPLATVG
;
A
#
# COMPACT_ATOMS: atom_id res chain seq x y z
N MET A 1 -20.97 77.26 21.41
CA MET A 1 -21.29 75.90 21.93
C MET A 1 -21.64 75.01 20.77
N ARG A 2 -20.66 74.19 20.23
CA ARG A 2 -20.89 73.28 19.18
C ARG A 2 -20.39 71.90 19.64
N LYS A 3 -21.29 70.93 19.77
CA LYS A 3 -21.03 69.54 20.13
C LYS A 3 -20.66 68.78 18.86
N HIS A 4 -19.46 68.27 18.78
CA HIS A 4 -19.06 67.39 17.72
C HIS A 4 -19.34 65.94 18.15
N LEU A 5 -20.20 65.26 17.38
CA LEU A 5 -20.55 63.84 17.51
C LEU A 5 -19.58 63.05 16.65
N LEU A 6 -18.72 62.27 17.28
CA LEU A 6 -17.81 61.33 16.60
C LEU A 6 -18.54 60.00 16.35
N TRP A 7 -18.73 59.65 15.08
CA TRP A 7 -19.24 58.36 14.66
C TRP A 7 -18.05 57.41 14.53
N ALA A 8 -18.02 56.35 15.34
CA ALA A 8 -17.08 55.25 15.21
C ALA A 8 -17.71 54.19 14.31
N SER A 9 -17.15 54.03 13.10
CA SER A 9 -17.51 52.95 12.18
C SER A 9 -16.74 51.69 12.57
N ALA A 10 -17.44 50.67 13.06
CA ALA A 10 -16.86 49.32 13.30
C ALA A 10 -16.94 48.53 12.01
N THR A 11 -15.80 48.29 11.37
CA THR A 11 -15.67 47.36 10.25
C THR A 11 -15.55 45.91 10.77
N LEU A 12 -16.58 45.13 10.55
CA LEU A 12 -16.62 43.70 10.84
C LEU A 12 -15.87 42.95 9.73
N ALA A 13 -14.67 42.45 9.99
CA ALA A 13 -13.92 41.60 9.08
C ALA A 13 -14.44 40.16 9.17
N LEU A 14 -15.09 39.70 8.11
CA LEU A 14 -15.53 38.30 7.98
C LEU A 14 -14.33 37.43 7.57
N VAL A 15 -13.78 36.64 8.50
CA VAL A 15 -12.75 35.66 8.23
C VAL A 15 -13.43 34.38 7.71
N ILE A 16 -13.36 34.14 6.40
CA ILE A 16 -13.80 32.88 5.80
C ILE A 16 -12.68 31.86 6.01
N ALA A 17 -12.85 30.99 7.00
CA ALA A 17 -11.99 29.82 7.18
C ALA A 17 -12.31 28.80 6.08
N ALA A 18 -11.48 28.75 5.03
CA ALA A 18 -11.49 27.68 4.05
C ALA A 18 -10.96 26.41 4.71
N CYS A 19 -11.85 25.52 5.14
CA CYS A 19 -11.48 24.14 5.48
C CYS A 19 -11.05 23.42 4.21
N GLY A 20 -9.76 23.47 3.89
CA GLY A 20 -9.13 22.60 2.94
C GLY A 20 -9.11 21.17 3.52
N GLY A 21 -10.06 20.34 3.13
CA GLY A 21 -10.06 18.92 3.47
C GLY A 21 -8.88 18.22 2.80
N SER A 22 -7.76 18.10 3.51
CA SER A 22 -6.69 17.19 3.14
C SER A 22 -7.20 15.78 3.34
N THR A 23 -7.44 15.04 2.27
CA THR A 23 -7.67 13.60 2.32
C THR A 23 -6.44 12.97 2.99
N PRO A 24 -6.57 12.22 4.08
CA PRO A 24 -5.43 11.55 4.69
C PRO A 24 -4.91 10.52 3.69
N THR A 25 -3.72 10.75 3.15
CA THR A 25 -2.97 9.73 2.42
C THR A 25 -2.60 8.66 3.45
N SER A 26 -3.25 7.49 3.37
CA SER A 26 -2.93 6.36 4.23
C SER A 26 -1.52 5.88 3.87
N GLN A 27 -0.54 6.19 4.71
CA GLN A 27 0.82 5.65 4.58
C GLN A 27 0.89 4.27 5.24
N ALA A 28 1.63 3.34 4.61
CA ALA A 28 1.93 2.06 5.24
C ALA A 28 2.70 2.29 6.56
N THR A 29 2.35 1.53 7.59
CA THR A 29 3.08 1.61 8.85
C THR A 29 4.48 1.00 8.67
N PRO A 30 5.56 1.77 8.85
CA PRO A 30 6.91 1.24 8.68
C PRO A 30 7.19 0.18 9.73
N THR A 31 7.77 -0.93 9.34
CA THR A 31 8.31 -1.93 10.27
C THR A 31 9.67 -1.47 10.74
N SER A 32 9.88 -1.44 12.05
CA SER A 32 11.11 -0.93 12.67
C SER A 32 12.36 -1.79 12.41
N SER A 33 12.24 -2.99 11.82
CA SER A 33 13.36 -3.86 11.51
C SER A 33 13.12 -4.66 10.23
N CYS A 34 14.15 -4.71 9.37
CA CYS A 34 14.17 -5.61 8.20
C CYS A 34 14.57 -7.03 8.64
N ALA A 35 13.95 -8.04 8.06
CA ALA A 35 14.54 -9.37 8.04
C ALA A 35 15.87 -9.27 7.28
N ASN A 36 16.95 -9.87 7.81
CA ASN A 36 18.31 -9.77 7.25
C ASN A 36 18.80 -8.31 7.07
N ALA A 37 18.58 -7.45 8.07
CA ALA A 37 18.86 -6.02 8.03
C ALA A 37 20.31 -5.64 7.64
N GLY A 38 21.28 -6.55 7.81
CA GLY A 38 22.68 -6.33 7.44
C GLY A 38 23.01 -6.62 5.97
N ALA A 39 22.04 -6.99 5.14
CA ALA A 39 22.24 -7.23 3.72
C ALA A 39 22.45 -5.91 2.94
N ALA A 40 23.11 -6.03 1.76
CA ALA A 40 23.43 -4.87 0.94
C ALA A 40 22.22 -4.19 0.29
N HIS A 41 21.16 -4.95 0.03
CA HIS A 41 19.96 -4.52 -0.65
C HIS A 41 18.72 -4.86 0.18
N HIS A 42 17.64 -4.08 -0.01
CA HIS A 42 16.37 -4.25 0.70
C HIS A 42 15.20 -4.18 -0.26
N ALA A 43 14.23 -5.07 -0.09
CA ALA A 43 12.95 -5.03 -0.81
C ALA A 43 11.80 -5.09 0.20
N TYR A 44 10.62 -4.67 -0.25
CA TYR A 44 9.48 -4.48 0.64
C TYR A 44 8.27 -5.27 0.19
N VAL A 45 7.44 -5.69 1.15
CA VAL A 45 6.08 -6.15 0.93
C VAL A 45 5.15 -5.15 1.57
N VAL A 46 4.24 -4.60 0.78
CA VAL A 46 3.20 -3.68 1.26
C VAL A 46 1.84 -4.33 1.08
N VAL A 47 1.07 -4.42 2.14
CA VAL A 47 -0.27 -4.99 2.14
C VAL A 47 -1.26 -3.92 2.54
N GLN A 48 -2.35 -3.79 1.77
CA GLN A 48 -3.49 -2.95 2.12
C GLN A 48 -4.76 -3.79 2.16
N HIS A 49 -5.37 -3.83 3.33
CA HIS A 49 -6.63 -4.52 3.58
C HIS A 49 -7.83 -3.75 3.04
N LEU A 50 -8.96 -4.42 2.89
CA LEU A 50 -10.22 -3.79 2.46
C LEU A 50 -10.67 -2.66 3.40
N SER A 51 -10.32 -2.75 4.67
CA SER A 51 -10.56 -1.70 5.68
C SER A 51 -9.73 -0.43 5.48
N GLY A 52 -8.71 -0.46 4.60
CA GLY A 52 -7.70 0.57 4.45
C GLY A 52 -6.51 0.43 5.41
N ALA A 53 -6.53 -0.54 6.33
CA ALA A 53 -5.37 -0.84 7.17
C ALA A 53 -4.20 -1.30 6.30
N THR A 54 -2.98 -0.89 6.65
CA THR A 54 -1.77 -1.20 5.89
C THR A 54 -0.71 -1.87 6.76
N LEU A 55 0.05 -2.78 6.15
CA LEU A 55 1.21 -3.45 6.72
C LEU A 55 2.36 -3.32 5.75
N GLN A 56 3.56 -3.02 6.26
CA GLN A 56 4.80 -3.08 5.48
C GLN A 56 5.80 -4.01 6.16
N LYS A 57 6.47 -4.85 5.38
CA LYS A 57 7.62 -5.66 5.79
C LYS A 57 8.81 -5.34 4.91
N CYS A 58 9.99 -5.45 5.49
CA CYS A 58 11.26 -5.22 4.82
C CYS A 58 12.10 -6.50 4.88
N VAL A 59 12.77 -6.83 3.77
CA VAL A 59 13.66 -8.00 3.65
C VAL A 59 14.96 -7.57 3.01
N GLY A 60 16.06 -7.83 3.69
CA GLY A 60 17.41 -7.66 3.14
C GLY A 60 17.85 -8.88 2.32
N PHE A 61 18.55 -8.64 1.22
CA PHE A 61 19.11 -9.67 0.33
C PHE A 61 20.47 -9.28 -0.22
N ALA A 62 21.27 -10.27 -0.67
CA ALA A 62 22.66 -10.05 -1.05
C ALA A 62 22.90 -9.98 -2.57
N GLY A 63 22.01 -10.57 -3.39
CA GLY A 63 22.14 -10.58 -4.86
C GLY A 63 21.62 -9.28 -5.47
N ASP A 64 21.74 -9.15 -6.80
CA ASP A 64 21.22 -7.98 -7.54
C ASP A 64 19.69 -7.90 -7.51
N THR A 65 19.01 -9.02 -7.33
CA THR A 65 17.55 -9.11 -7.22
C THR A 65 17.12 -10.14 -6.21
N ILE A 66 15.88 -9.99 -5.72
CA ILE A 66 15.16 -11.01 -4.96
C ILE A 66 13.88 -11.39 -5.73
N ASN A 67 13.64 -12.71 -5.89
CA ASN A 67 12.39 -13.17 -6.48
C ASN A 67 11.21 -12.94 -5.54
N GLY A 68 10.03 -12.62 -6.09
CA GLY A 68 8.85 -12.32 -5.31
C GLY A 68 8.41 -13.43 -4.36
N GLU A 69 8.62 -14.72 -4.72
CA GLU A 69 8.34 -15.83 -3.79
C GLU A 69 9.31 -15.82 -2.60
N ALA A 70 10.60 -15.63 -2.85
CA ALA A 70 11.60 -15.53 -1.79
C ALA A 70 11.32 -14.32 -0.89
N LEU A 71 10.93 -13.19 -1.46
CA LEU A 71 10.54 -12.00 -0.72
C LEU A 71 9.33 -12.26 0.19
N MET A 72 8.26 -12.86 -0.34
CA MET A 72 7.06 -13.21 0.44
C MET A 72 7.39 -14.14 1.60
N VAL A 73 8.16 -15.21 1.35
CA VAL A 73 8.57 -16.17 2.38
C VAL A 73 9.42 -15.49 3.48
N GLN A 74 10.41 -14.67 3.10
CA GLN A 74 11.33 -14.05 4.03
C GLN A 74 10.70 -12.87 4.79
N SER A 75 9.66 -12.24 4.24
CA SER A 75 8.97 -11.12 4.88
C SER A 75 8.24 -11.50 6.16
N GLY A 76 7.92 -12.80 6.33
CA GLY A 76 7.13 -13.28 7.47
C GLY A 76 5.66 -12.81 7.45
N VAL A 77 5.18 -12.29 6.32
CA VAL A 77 3.75 -12.05 6.11
C VAL A 77 3.05 -13.39 6.04
N GLU A 78 1.99 -13.60 6.80
CA GLU A 78 1.16 -14.79 6.71
C GLU A 78 0.33 -14.74 5.44
N TYR A 79 0.40 -15.78 4.60
CA TYR A 79 -0.38 -15.84 3.36
C TYR A 79 -0.67 -17.27 2.93
N GLN A 80 -1.72 -17.41 2.12
CA GLN A 80 -2.04 -18.63 1.38
C GLN A 80 -2.06 -18.34 -0.12
N ALA A 81 -1.49 -19.22 -0.92
CA ALA A 81 -1.38 -19.03 -2.36
C ALA A 81 -1.74 -20.30 -3.13
N GLN A 82 -2.18 -20.11 -4.38
CA GLN A 82 -2.41 -21.18 -5.35
C GLN A 82 -1.58 -20.98 -6.60
N THR A 83 -1.21 -22.09 -7.26
CA THR A 83 -0.46 -22.08 -8.52
C THR A 83 -1.42 -22.04 -9.70
N PHE A 84 -1.13 -21.16 -10.65
CA PHE A 84 -1.84 -20.96 -11.91
C PHE A 84 -0.85 -21.02 -13.08
N SER A 85 -1.35 -21.01 -14.31
CA SER A 85 -0.52 -20.97 -15.52
C SER A 85 0.34 -19.70 -15.66
N PHE A 86 -0.07 -18.60 -15.00
CA PHE A 86 0.62 -17.31 -14.97
C PHE A 86 1.54 -17.14 -13.74
N GLY A 87 1.76 -18.19 -12.94
CA GLY A 87 2.51 -18.14 -11.69
C GLY A 87 1.62 -18.33 -10.46
N LYS A 88 2.15 -18.03 -9.27
CA LYS A 88 1.35 -18.10 -8.03
C LYS A 88 0.59 -16.81 -7.77
N ALA A 89 -0.65 -16.96 -7.32
CA ALA A 89 -1.46 -15.86 -6.81
C ALA A 89 -1.80 -16.10 -5.34
N VAL A 90 -1.88 -14.99 -4.58
CA VAL A 90 -2.28 -15.02 -3.18
C VAL A 90 -3.79 -15.10 -3.07
N CYS A 91 -4.28 -15.96 -2.18
CA CYS A 91 -5.70 -16.14 -1.91
C CYS A 91 -6.12 -15.54 -0.58
N GLN A 92 -5.18 -15.44 0.35
CA GLN A 92 -5.36 -14.91 1.69
C GLN A 92 -4.05 -14.25 2.14
N VAL A 93 -4.14 -13.10 2.77
CA VAL A 93 -3.03 -12.43 3.47
C VAL A 93 -3.52 -12.02 4.84
N ASP A 94 -2.72 -12.27 5.88
CA ASP A 94 -3.02 -11.86 7.26
C ASP A 94 -4.47 -12.20 7.68
N ASN A 95 -4.87 -13.45 7.35
CA ASN A 95 -6.22 -13.99 7.59
C ASN A 95 -7.37 -13.25 6.87
N GLU A 96 -7.08 -12.43 5.85
CA GLU A 96 -8.10 -11.82 4.99
C GLU A 96 -8.06 -12.42 3.57
N PRO A 97 -9.21 -12.91 3.05
CA PRO A 97 -10.45 -13.20 3.75
C PRO A 97 -10.30 -14.38 4.73
N THR A 98 -11.10 -14.43 5.78
CA THR A 98 -11.05 -15.53 6.77
C THR A 98 -11.30 -16.91 6.15
N THR A 99 -12.04 -16.96 5.05
CA THR A 99 -12.29 -18.19 4.27
C THR A 99 -12.36 -17.86 2.78
N TYR A 100 -11.84 -18.74 1.94
CA TYR A 100 -11.93 -18.60 0.48
C TYR A 100 -12.08 -19.97 -0.18
N PRO A 101 -13.07 -20.17 -1.07
CA PRO A 101 -13.20 -21.39 -1.85
C PRO A 101 -12.23 -21.44 -3.06
N LYS A 102 -11.84 -20.25 -3.55
CA LYS A 102 -10.85 -20.04 -4.63
C LYS A 102 -10.24 -18.64 -4.50
N CYS A 103 -9.03 -18.43 -5.05
CA CYS A 103 -8.32 -17.15 -4.98
C CYS A 103 -9.02 -15.98 -5.69
N PHE A 104 -9.70 -16.27 -6.80
CA PHE A 104 -10.46 -15.29 -7.58
C PHE A 104 -11.93 -15.68 -7.58
N PRO A 105 -12.67 -15.36 -6.51
CA PRO A 105 -14.07 -15.69 -6.40
C PRO A 105 -14.91 -14.72 -7.26
N ASP A 106 -15.98 -15.25 -7.88
CA ASP A 106 -16.89 -14.42 -8.68
C ASP A 106 -17.63 -13.41 -7.80
N ASN A 107 -17.63 -12.15 -8.22
CA ASN A 107 -18.34 -11.05 -7.55
C ASN A 107 -18.00 -10.87 -6.05
N LYS A 108 -16.80 -11.22 -5.65
CA LYS A 108 -16.30 -11.00 -4.27
C LYS A 108 -14.92 -10.35 -4.31
N PRO A 109 -14.51 -9.69 -3.22
CA PRO A 109 -13.16 -9.12 -3.12
C PRO A 109 -12.06 -10.15 -3.39
N TYR A 110 -10.94 -9.66 -3.92
CA TYR A 110 -9.76 -10.46 -4.23
C TYR A 110 -8.48 -9.65 -3.99
N TRP A 111 -7.34 -10.34 -3.90
CA TRP A 111 -6.03 -9.71 -3.78
C TRP A 111 -5.50 -9.32 -5.15
N SER A 112 -5.34 -8.02 -5.38
CA SER A 112 -4.68 -7.47 -6.56
C SER A 112 -3.20 -7.28 -6.28
N LEU A 113 -2.36 -7.68 -7.25
CA LEU A 113 -0.91 -7.60 -7.16
C LEU A 113 -0.38 -6.40 -7.92
N PHE A 114 0.54 -5.68 -7.28
CA PHE A 114 1.30 -4.57 -7.84
C PHE A 114 2.79 -4.78 -7.59
N PHE A 115 3.62 -4.15 -8.39
CA PHE A 115 5.04 -4.00 -8.10
C PHE A 115 5.45 -2.54 -8.24
N GLU A 116 6.32 -2.09 -7.37
CA GLU A 116 6.85 -0.74 -7.35
C GLU A 116 8.25 -0.72 -7.92
N THR A 117 8.49 0.18 -8.87
CA THR A 117 9.79 0.44 -9.46
C THR A 117 10.00 1.94 -9.56
N GLY A 118 11.09 2.44 -9.00
CA GLY A 118 11.44 3.86 -9.09
C GLY A 118 10.43 4.81 -8.44
N GLY A 119 9.73 4.39 -7.41
CA GLY A 119 8.73 5.19 -6.70
C GLY A 119 7.35 5.21 -7.37
N ALA A 120 7.09 4.32 -8.33
CA ALA A 120 5.81 4.21 -9.01
C ALA A 120 5.28 2.76 -9.00
N TRP A 121 3.99 2.60 -8.73
CA TRP A 121 3.32 1.32 -8.80
C TRP A 121 2.86 0.98 -10.21
N ALA A 122 3.00 -0.28 -10.59
CA ALA A 122 2.38 -0.87 -11.76
C ALA A 122 1.60 -2.15 -11.37
N SER A 123 0.46 -2.37 -12.02
CA SER A 123 -0.29 -3.61 -11.86
C SER A 123 0.50 -4.78 -12.45
N ALA A 124 0.61 -5.88 -11.73
CA ALA A 124 1.30 -7.06 -12.21
C ALA A 124 0.44 -7.84 -13.23
N ALA A 125 1.02 -8.14 -14.39
CA ALA A 125 0.34 -8.95 -15.41
C ALA A 125 0.36 -10.45 -15.10
N ASN A 126 1.30 -10.89 -14.23
CA ASN A 126 1.54 -12.30 -13.89
C ASN A 126 1.60 -12.47 -12.36
N GLY A 127 1.70 -13.73 -11.91
CA GLY A 127 1.81 -14.04 -10.49
C GLY A 127 3.14 -13.59 -9.88
N TYR A 128 3.15 -13.39 -8.57
CA TYR A 128 4.29 -12.81 -7.84
C TYR A 128 5.58 -13.63 -7.95
N THR A 129 5.49 -14.92 -8.26
CA THR A 129 6.66 -15.80 -8.46
C THR A 129 7.46 -15.49 -9.72
N THR A 130 6.90 -14.71 -10.65
CA THR A 130 7.57 -14.28 -11.89
C THR A 130 8.23 -12.91 -11.75
N VAL A 131 8.02 -12.20 -10.64
CA VAL A 131 8.58 -10.87 -10.39
C VAL A 131 9.96 -11.02 -9.75
N ASN A 132 10.93 -10.25 -10.23
CA ASN A 132 12.23 -10.04 -9.58
C ASN A 132 12.35 -8.56 -9.19
N LEU A 133 12.70 -8.31 -7.94
CA LEU A 133 12.78 -6.97 -7.38
C LEU A 133 14.24 -6.60 -7.14
N HIS A 134 14.61 -5.37 -7.48
CA HIS A 134 15.88 -4.75 -7.16
C HIS A 134 15.85 -4.06 -5.79
N ASP A 135 16.98 -3.45 -5.43
CA ASP A 135 17.08 -2.66 -4.20
C ASP A 135 16.02 -1.55 -4.16
N LYS A 136 15.35 -1.44 -3.02
CA LYS A 136 14.28 -0.46 -2.73
C LYS A 136 12.97 -0.65 -3.47
N GLU A 137 12.83 -1.70 -4.27
CA GLU A 137 11.56 -2.03 -4.92
C GLU A 137 10.62 -2.80 -3.97
N ALA A 138 9.32 -2.83 -4.32
CA ALA A 138 8.31 -3.47 -3.49
C ALA A 138 7.30 -4.32 -4.28
N LEU A 139 6.82 -5.38 -3.61
CA LEU A 139 5.57 -6.06 -3.94
C LEU A 139 4.43 -5.43 -3.15
N GLY A 140 3.34 -5.10 -3.84
CA GLY A 140 2.14 -4.53 -3.26
C GLY A 140 0.94 -5.47 -3.38
N TRP A 141 0.25 -5.71 -2.28
CA TRP A 141 -1.01 -6.43 -2.23
C TRP A 141 -2.11 -5.52 -1.76
N HIS A 142 -3.18 -5.40 -2.54
CA HIS A 142 -4.38 -4.66 -2.15
C HIS A 142 -5.60 -5.56 -2.26
N TYR A 143 -6.33 -5.73 -1.15
CA TYR A 143 -7.59 -6.46 -1.14
C TYR A 143 -8.70 -5.54 -1.63
N VAL A 144 -9.22 -5.81 -2.83
CA VAL A 144 -10.08 -4.89 -3.56
C VAL A 144 -11.46 -5.46 -3.82
N GLN A 145 -12.45 -4.61 -3.97
CA GLN A 145 -13.80 -5.02 -4.35
C GLN A 145 -13.83 -5.58 -5.77
N ALA A 146 -14.65 -6.63 -5.99
CA ALA A 146 -14.83 -7.23 -7.32
C ALA A 146 -15.41 -6.25 -8.37
N THR A 147 -16.08 -5.21 -7.91
CA THR A 147 -16.69 -4.18 -8.77
C THR A 147 -15.74 -3.06 -9.14
N ASP A 148 -14.51 -3.07 -8.62
CA ASP A 148 -13.50 -2.08 -8.97
C ASP A 148 -12.84 -2.46 -10.31
N PRO A 149 -13.09 -1.71 -11.40
CA PRO A 149 -12.55 -2.02 -12.72
C PRO A 149 -11.07 -1.62 -12.86
N SER A 150 -10.56 -0.81 -11.93
CA SER A 150 -9.19 -0.30 -11.94
C SER A 150 -8.66 -0.16 -10.52
N PRO A 151 -8.31 -1.28 -9.87
CA PRO A 151 -7.83 -1.26 -8.49
C PRO A 151 -6.66 -0.30 -8.30
N ALA A 152 -6.78 0.56 -7.29
CA ALA A 152 -5.66 1.40 -6.89
C ALA A 152 -4.57 0.55 -6.22
N PRO A 153 -3.28 0.90 -6.38
CA PRO A 153 -2.20 0.25 -5.65
C PRO A 153 -2.27 0.57 -4.15
N PRO A 154 -1.58 -0.22 -3.30
CA PRO A 154 -1.37 0.16 -1.91
C PRO A 154 -0.52 1.43 -1.80
N PRO A 155 -0.37 2.02 -0.59
CA PRO A 155 0.57 3.13 -0.38
C PRO A 155 1.99 2.77 -0.81
N LEU A 156 2.79 3.77 -1.21
CA LEU A 156 4.21 3.55 -1.52
C LEU A 156 4.95 2.99 -0.30
N ALA A 157 5.93 2.12 -0.56
CA ALA A 157 6.81 1.62 0.47
C ALA A 157 7.61 2.77 1.10
N THR A 158 7.69 2.76 2.44
CA THR A 158 8.58 3.67 3.16
C THR A 158 9.97 3.06 3.20
N VAL A 159 10.89 3.58 2.39
CA VAL A 159 12.30 3.16 2.37
C VAL A 159 13.02 3.76 3.57
N GLY A 160 13.67 2.90 4.37
CA GLY A 160 14.48 3.30 5.52
C GLY A 160 15.94 3.57 5.15
#